data_91a32f90be94c722a58297e894d4dd41
#
_entry.id   91a32f90be94c722a58297e894d4dd41
#
_cell.length_a   1.000
_cell.length_b   1.000
_cell.length_c   1.000
_cell.angle_alpha   90.00
_cell.angle_beta   90.00
_cell.angle_gamma   90.00
#
_symmetry.space_group_name_H-M   'P 1'
#
loop_
_entity.id
_entity.type
_entity.pdbx_description
1 polymer ?
#
loop_
_entity_poly.entity_id
_entity_poly.type
_entity_poly.pdbx_seq_one_letter_code
_entity_poly.pdbx_strand_id
1 'polypeptide(L)'
;MNFRDFLANLQSTRDYEEENLKGLVLSDIKVYLEKINAGAGKEKGFSLIMMEKGSEVFNALKGVGGYSGVMIKSPHYIGLAVSKEDHEDEFFGAYHMQSVVKKLQEMYLGSCWIDIRGVSDDIKVKLSEDSSLRINYLLAFGIADEKALKNNRSRISVTNAASGYRQDPYGIKVAGTETSDRSRLSLGEIVYMYEWGKQATYEELESRGVADLFFYIRNAPSYKNLQPCRIILKDGEAELAVLEPQNARNYIDAGIM
;
A
#
# COMPACT_ATOMS: atom_id res chain seq x y z
N MET A 1 -8.56 -14.50 9.95
CA MET A 1 -9.13 -14.17 8.60
C MET A 1 -8.37 -14.97 7.55
N ASN A 2 -9.06 -15.63 6.63
CA ASN A 2 -8.38 -16.30 5.53
C ASN A 2 -7.86 -15.26 4.50
N PHE A 3 -6.96 -15.69 3.62
CA PHE A 3 -6.30 -14.77 2.68
C PHE A 3 -7.26 -14.20 1.62
N ARG A 4 -8.24 -14.99 1.17
CA ARG A 4 -9.27 -14.53 0.24
C ARG A 4 -10.12 -13.41 0.83
N ASP A 5 -10.56 -13.57 2.08
CA ASP A 5 -11.36 -12.55 2.78
C ASP A 5 -10.55 -11.26 2.99
N PHE A 6 -9.24 -11.39 3.28
CA PHE A 6 -8.33 -10.26 3.36
C PHE A 6 -8.30 -9.47 2.05
N LEU A 7 -8.03 -10.14 0.95
CA LEU A 7 -7.92 -9.50 -0.36
C LEU A 7 -9.26 -8.90 -0.84
N ALA A 8 -10.38 -9.61 -0.60
CA ALA A 8 -11.71 -9.14 -1.00
C ALA A 8 -12.13 -7.85 -0.26
N ASN A 9 -11.64 -7.65 0.96
CA ASN A 9 -11.96 -6.51 1.81
C ASN A 9 -10.83 -5.47 1.89
N LEU A 10 -9.76 -5.64 1.10
CA LEU A 10 -8.64 -4.72 1.09
C LEU A 10 -9.06 -3.36 0.54
N GLN A 11 -9.01 -2.34 1.39
CA GLN A 11 -9.32 -0.95 1.02
C GLN A 11 -8.44 0.03 1.79
N SER A 12 -8.11 1.15 1.15
CA SER A 12 -7.39 2.25 1.80
C SER A 12 -8.35 3.09 2.64
N THR A 13 -8.07 3.20 3.94
CA THR A 13 -8.78 4.06 4.89
C THR A 13 -8.03 5.38 5.02
N ARG A 14 -8.70 6.50 4.77
CA ARG A 14 -8.08 7.84 4.82
C ARG A 14 -8.63 8.74 5.92
N ASP A 15 -9.76 8.35 6.48
CA ASP A 15 -10.44 9.09 7.55
C ASP A 15 -10.52 8.18 8.77
N TYR A 16 -10.00 8.66 9.90
CA TYR A 16 -9.88 7.91 11.14
C TYR A 16 -10.55 8.67 12.28
N GLU A 17 -11.04 7.93 13.27
CA GLU A 17 -11.42 8.51 14.55
C GLU A 17 -10.19 9.13 15.23
N GLU A 18 -10.39 10.23 15.96
CA GLU A 18 -9.29 10.94 16.63
C GLU A 18 -8.80 10.21 17.89
N GLU A 19 -9.54 9.19 18.34
CA GLU A 19 -9.21 8.43 19.53
C GLU A 19 -7.98 7.55 19.32
N ASN A 20 -7.04 7.64 20.27
CA ASN A 20 -5.90 6.74 20.31
C ASN A 20 -6.32 5.30 20.64
N LEU A 21 -5.68 4.35 20.00
CA LEU A 21 -5.92 2.93 20.29
C LEU A 21 -5.52 2.59 21.74
N LYS A 22 -6.23 1.63 22.33
CA LYS A 22 -5.92 1.13 23.68
C LYS A 22 -4.51 0.53 23.73
N GLY A 23 -3.82 0.71 24.85
CA GLY A 23 -2.43 0.28 25.02
C GLY A 23 -2.18 -1.20 24.72
N LEU A 24 -3.12 -2.10 25.02
CA LEU A 24 -3.01 -3.52 24.67
C LEU A 24 -2.98 -3.75 23.15
N VAL A 25 -3.82 -3.02 22.38
CA VAL A 25 -3.86 -3.13 20.93
C VAL A 25 -2.53 -2.67 20.33
N LEU A 26 -2.01 -1.52 20.79
CA LEU A 26 -0.71 -1.00 20.36
C LEU A 26 0.44 -1.96 20.72
N SER A 27 0.37 -2.57 21.93
CA SER A 27 1.36 -3.55 22.36
C SER A 27 1.39 -4.78 21.46
N ASP A 28 0.22 -5.33 21.09
CA ASP A 28 0.14 -6.48 20.18
C ASP A 28 0.72 -6.15 18.79
N ILE A 29 0.47 -4.94 18.29
CA ILE A 29 1.05 -4.49 17.02
C ILE A 29 2.57 -4.37 17.16
N LYS A 30 3.09 -3.75 18.22
CA LYS A 30 4.53 -3.64 18.48
C LYS A 30 5.23 -4.98 18.50
N VAL A 31 4.71 -5.94 19.26
CA VAL A 31 5.27 -7.29 19.32
C VAL A 31 5.30 -7.94 17.93
N TYR A 32 4.27 -7.71 17.11
CA TYR A 32 4.25 -8.21 15.74
C TYR A 32 5.33 -7.55 14.87
N LEU A 33 5.52 -6.22 14.97
CA LEU A 33 6.59 -5.50 14.26
C LEU A 33 7.98 -5.94 14.71
N GLU A 34 8.20 -6.10 16.01
CA GLU A 34 9.47 -6.58 16.59
C GLU A 34 9.84 -7.96 16.05
N LYS A 35 8.87 -8.86 15.93
CA LYS A 35 9.08 -10.20 15.34
C LYS A 35 9.52 -10.10 13.86
N ILE A 36 8.90 -9.22 13.06
CA ILE A 36 9.29 -8.99 11.66
C ILE A 36 10.70 -8.41 11.60
N ASN A 37 10.98 -7.38 12.41
CA ASN A 37 12.28 -6.71 12.43
C ASN A 37 13.41 -7.65 12.85
N ALA A 38 13.20 -8.49 13.88
CA ALA A 38 14.19 -9.43 14.36
C ALA A 38 14.49 -10.58 13.37
N GLY A 39 13.53 -10.93 12.54
CA GLY A 39 13.66 -11.95 11.49
C GLY A 39 14.02 -11.31 10.14
N ALA A 40 13.02 -11.17 9.27
CA ALA A 40 13.18 -10.70 7.90
C ALA A 40 13.79 -9.29 7.80
N GLY A 41 13.45 -8.38 8.72
CA GLY A 41 13.99 -7.02 8.73
C GLY A 41 15.50 -7.01 8.86
N LYS A 42 16.05 -7.80 9.80
CA LYS A 42 17.50 -7.94 10.00
C LYS A 42 18.19 -8.61 8.79
N GLU A 43 17.54 -9.61 8.21
CA GLU A 43 18.07 -10.36 7.07
C GLU A 43 18.08 -9.50 5.79
N LYS A 44 17.04 -8.70 5.58
CA LYS A 44 16.75 -7.96 4.35
C LYS A 44 16.96 -6.44 4.45
N GLY A 45 17.59 -5.94 5.49
CA GLY A 45 18.02 -4.53 5.60
C GLY A 45 16.90 -3.50 5.79
N PHE A 46 15.71 -3.89 6.27
CA PHE A 46 14.61 -2.97 6.55
C PHE A 46 14.17 -3.00 8.01
N SER A 47 13.45 -1.97 8.44
CA SER A 47 12.79 -1.91 9.75
C SER A 47 11.42 -1.29 9.66
N LEU A 48 10.46 -1.83 10.41
CA LEU A 48 9.13 -1.27 10.59
C LEU A 48 9.07 -0.56 11.94
N ILE A 49 8.90 0.78 11.89
CA ILE A 49 9.00 1.65 13.06
C ILE A 49 7.61 2.14 13.46
N MET A 50 7.18 1.81 14.69
CA MET A 50 5.93 2.30 15.25
C MET A 50 6.03 3.76 15.66
N MET A 51 5.10 4.58 15.21
CA MET A 51 4.94 6.00 15.56
C MET A 51 3.59 6.20 16.24
N GLU A 52 3.57 6.16 17.57
CA GLU A 52 2.34 6.19 18.36
C GLU A 52 1.66 7.56 18.37
N LYS A 53 2.47 8.64 18.30
CA LYS A 53 1.98 10.01 18.33
C LYS A 53 1.68 10.53 16.92
N GLY A 54 0.59 10.09 16.33
CA GLY A 54 0.26 10.44 14.96
C GLY A 54 0.14 11.93 14.69
N SER A 55 -0.28 12.74 15.69
CA SER A 55 -0.33 14.19 15.55
C SER A 55 1.04 14.83 15.32
N GLU A 56 2.09 14.32 15.93
CA GLU A 56 3.46 14.81 15.73
C GLU A 56 3.93 14.50 14.30
N VAL A 57 3.70 13.27 13.84
CA VAL A 57 4.01 12.83 12.45
C VAL A 57 3.23 13.65 11.43
N PHE A 58 1.91 13.81 11.65
CA PHE A 58 1.07 14.61 10.77
C PHE A 58 1.56 16.06 10.66
N ASN A 59 1.87 16.70 11.79
CA ASN A 59 2.34 18.09 11.80
C ASN A 59 3.70 18.26 11.12
N ALA A 60 4.60 17.28 11.26
CA ALA A 60 5.91 17.29 10.59
C ALA A 60 5.80 17.14 9.06
N LEU A 61 4.77 16.45 8.58
CA LEU A 61 4.61 16.11 7.16
C LEU A 61 3.52 16.91 6.44
N LYS A 62 2.72 17.67 7.16
CA LYS A 62 1.63 18.47 6.57
C LYS A 62 2.19 19.48 5.54
N GLY A 63 1.66 19.41 4.32
CA GLY A 63 2.06 20.25 3.20
C GLY A 63 3.28 19.74 2.42
N VAL A 64 4.00 18.72 2.90
CA VAL A 64 5.20 18.18 2.23
C VAL A 64 5.11 16.67 2.00
N GLY A 65 4.41 15.92 2.85
CA GLY A 65 4.24 14.48 2.73
C GLY A 65 2.95 14.09 2.01
N GLY A 66 2.86 12.83 1.60
CA GLY A 66 1.70 12.28 0.93
C GLY A 66 1.54 12.73 -0.53
N TYR A 67 0.36 12.49 -1.10
CA TYR A 67 0.08 12.84 -2.48
C TYR A 67 -0.07 14.35 -2.65
N SER A 68 0.82 14.96 -3.41
CA SER A 68 0.83 16.42 -3.66
C SER A 68 0.79 17.27 -2.37
N GLY A 69 1.44 16.83 -1.30
CA GLY A 69 1.46 17.51 -0.01
C GLY A 69 0.21 17.28 0.86
N VAL A 70 -0.72 16.45 0.39
CA VAL A 70 -1.92 16.09 1.16
C VAL A 70 -1.60 14.90 2.06
N MET A 71 -1.38 15.18 3.33
CA MET A 71 -1.10 14.16 4.35
C MET A 71 -2.38 13.62 4.96
N ILE A 72 -2.46 12.32 5.16
CA ILE A 72 -3.57 11.66 5.84
C ILE A 72 -3.39 11.84 7.35
N LYS A 73 -4.39 12.43 8.03
CA LYS A 73 -4.42 12.55 9.49
C LYS A 73 -4.81 11.21 10.11
N SER A 74 -3.93 10.64 10.92
CA SER A 74 -4.15 9.36 11.59
C SER A 74 -3.66 9.41 13.04
N PRO A 75 -4.26 8.68 13.98
CA PRO A 75 -3.77 8.60 15.35
C PRO A 75 -2.40 7.92 15.45
N HIS A 76 -2.08 7.02 14.53
CA HIS A 76 -0.82 6.26 14.54
C HIS A 76 -0.29 6.03 13.13
N TYR A 77 1.04 5.83 13.03
CA TYR A 77 1.69 5.43 11.78
C TYR A 77 2.72 4.33 12.03
N ILE A 78 3.05 3.60 10.97
CA ILE A 78 4.19 2.70 10.93
C ILE A 78 5.07 3.17 9.77
N GLY A 79 6.34 3.45 10.04
CA GLY A 79 7.34 3.82 9.03
C GLY A 79 8.02 2.59 8.45
N LEU A 80 8.15 2.52 7.13
CA LEU A 80 9.07 1.59 6.46
C LEU A 80 10.41 2.30 6.31
N ALA A 81 11.39 1.86 7.08
CA ALA A 81 12.74 2.40 7.11
C ALA A 81 13.72 1.41 6.47
N VAL A 82 14.65 1.91 5.66
CA VAL A 82 15.74 1.17 5.06
C VAL A 82 17.07 1.86 5.36
N SER A 83 18.15 1.08 5.51
CA SER A 83 19.49 1.62 5.77
C SER A 83 20.16 2.14 4.51
N LYS A 84 19.80 1.60 3.35
CA LYS A 84 20.28 1.98 2.03
C LYS A 84 19.09 2.15 1.10
N GLU A 85 19.23 2.96 0.06
CA GLU A 85 18.25 2.98 -1.03
C GLU A 85 18.49 1.77 -1.95
N ASP A 86 18.20 0.57 -1.43
CA ASP A 86 18.23 -0.67 -2.17
C ASP A 86 16.79 -1.09 -2.50
N HIS A 87 16.55 -1.40 -3.76
CA HIS A 87 15.24 -1.82 -4.23
C HIS A 87 14.79 -3.15 -3.62
N GLU A 88 15.71 -4.04 -3.32
CA GLU A 88 15.40 -5.32 -2.67
C GLU A 88 14.94 -5.11 -1.23
N ASP A 89 15.61 -4.24 -0.47
CA ASP A 89 15.24 -3.90 0.91
C ASP A 89 13.85 -3.26 0.96
N GLU A 90 13.55 -2.35 0.03
CA GLU A 90 12.24 -1.71 -0.09
C GLU A 90 11.15 -2.72 -0.51
N PHE A 91 11.43 -3.61 -1.44
CA PHE A 91 10.51 -4.65 -1.89
C PHE A 91 10.12 -5.58 -0.73
N PHE A 92 11.10 -6.15 -0.02
CA PHE A 92 10.82 -7.03 1.12
C PHE A 92 10.19 -6.27 2.28
N GLY A 93 10.60 -5.04 2.52
CA GLY A 93 9.96 -4.16 3.49
C GLY A 93 8.48 -3.93 3.19
N ALA A 94 8.13 -3.68 1.94
CA ALA A 94 6.74 -3.50 1.49
C ALA A 94 5.93 -4.81 1.62
N TYR A 95 6.50 -5.94 1.22
CA TYR A 95 5.89 -7.26 1.38
C TYR A 95 5.53 -7.54 2.85
N HIS A 96 6.47 -7.31 3.78
CA HIS A 96 6.20 -7.48 5.20
C HIS A 96 5.26 -6.43 5.78
N MET A 97 5.33 -5.18 5.32
CA MET A 97 4.36 -4.15 5.70
C MET A 97 2.94 -4.53 5.25
N GLN A 98 2.78 -5.21 4.11
CA GLN A 98 1.48 -5.72 3.67
C GLN A 98 0.96 -6.83 4.60
N SER A 99 1.84 -7.64 5.21
CA SER A 99 1.42 -8.56 6.27
C SER A 99 0.92 -7.84 7.53
N VAL A 100 1.47 -6.66 7.82
CA VAL A 100 0.97 -5.78 8.89
C VAL A 100 -0.42 -5.25 8.53
N VAL A 101 -0.66 -4.83 7.27
CA VAL A 101 -2.01 -4.43 6.80
C VAL A 101 -3.01 -5.53 7.07
N LYS A 102 -2.67 -6.80 6.77
CA LYS A 102 -3.53 -7.95 7.08
C LYS A 102 -3.77 -8.10 8.59
N LYS A 103 -2.73 -7.96 9.41
CA LYS A 103 -2.85 -8.02 10.88
C LYS A 103 -3.76 -6.91 11.41
N LEU A 104 -3.63 -5.67 10.93
CA LEU A 104 -4.49 -4.54 11.29
C LEU A 104 -5.96 -4.82 10.92
N GLN A 105 -6.21 -5.35 9.73
CA GLN A 105 -7.56 -5.71 9.29
C GLN A 105 -8.18 -6.83 10.16
N GLU A 106 -7.38 -7.80 10.63
CA GLU A 106 -7.82 -8.81 11.59
C GLU A 106 -8.23 -8.21 12.95
N MET A 107 -7.66 -7.04 13.28
CA MET A 107 -8.00 -6.26 14.48
C MET A 107 -9.09 -5.21 14.22
N TYR A 108 -9.76 -5.24 13.06
CA TYR A 108 -10.77 -4.27 12.62
C TYR A 108 -10.25 -2.83 12.52
N LEU A 109 -8.97 -2.66 12.22
CA LEU A 109 -8.33 -1.37 12.00
C LEU A 109 -8.21 -1.08 10.51
N GLY A 110 -8.48 0.16 10.14
CA GLY A 110 -8.23 0.68 8.80
C GLY A 110 -6.76 1.06 8.61
N SER A 111 -6.29 1.01 7.38
CA SER A 111 -4.93 1.46 7.05
C SER A 111 -4.84 2.11 5.67
N CYS A 112 -3.80 2.93 5.46
CA CYS A 112 -3.48 3.52 4.16
C CYS A 112 -2.00 3.77 4.00
N TRP A 113 -1.44 3.34 2.85
CA TRP A 113 -0.08 3.65 2.45
C TRP A 113 0.10 5.13 2.09
N ILE A 114 1.22 5.71 2.50
CA ILE A 114 1.58 7.12 2.24
C ILE A 114 3.02 7.15 1.74
N ASP A 115 3.24 7.74 0.57
CA ASP A 115 4.56 8.02 0.02
C ASP A 115 5.10 9.34 0.59
N ILE A 116 6.26 9.28 1.24
CA ILE A 116 7.00 10.45 1.73
C ILE A 116 8.42 10.51 1.14
N ARG A 117 8.68 9.78 0.06
CA ARG A 117 10.00 9.74 -0.61
C ARG A 117 10.50 11.14 -1.01
N GLY A 118 9.59 12.01 -1.45
CA GLY A 118 9.92 13.39 -1.83
C GLY A 118 10.14 14.38 -0.68
N VAL A 119 10.00 13.94 0.58
CA VAL A 119 10.23 14.78 1.77
C VAL A 119 11.73 14.88 2.04
N SER A 120 12.18 16.02 2.58
CA SER A 120 13.59 16.25 2.90
C SER A 120 14.13 15.26 3.94
N ASP A 121 15.42 14.90 3.82
CA ASP A 121 16.06 13.95 4.71
C ASP A 121 16.05 14.40 6.18
N ASP A 122 16.16 15.70 6.45
CA ASP A 122 16.11 16.23 7.83
C ASP A 122 14.80 15.87 8.55
N ILE A 123 13.68 15.88 7.82
CA ILE A 123 12.38 15.48 8.37
C ILE A 123 12.32 13.96 8.55
N LYS A 124 12.82 13.19 7.57
CA LYS A 124 12.83 11.73 7.65
C LYS A 124 13.66 11.19 8.80
N VAL A 125 14.84 11.79 9.02
CA VAL A 125 15.73 11.46 10.17
C VAL A 125 15.05 11.76 11.50
N LYS A 126 14.34 12.88 11.61
CA LYS A 126 13.57 13.20 12.83
C LYS A 126 12.46 12.20 13.10
N LEU A 127 11.84 11.63 12.05
CA LEU A 127 10.79 10.63 12.19
C LEU A 127 11.33 9.25 12.57
N SER A 128 12.52 8.87 12.11
CA SER A 128 13.15 7.58 12.43
C SER A 128 13.85 7.58 13.79
N GLU A 129 14.18 8.76 14.34
CA GLU A 129 15.06 8.91 15.51
C GLU A 129 16.45 8.27 15.32
N ASP A 130 16.78 7.85 14.10
CA ASP A 130 18.03 7.21 13.72
C ASP A 130 18.52 7.78 12.37
N SER A 131 19.68 8.42 12.40
CA SER A 131 20.29 9.05 11.22
C SER A 131 20.79 8.06 10.16
N SER A 132 20.92 6.79 10.51
CA SER A 132 21.31 5.72 9.58
C SER A 132 20.15 5.17 8.77
N LEU A 133 18.90 5.46 9.18
CA LEU A 133 17.69 4.96 8.55
C LEU A 133 16.99 6.05 7.72
N ARG A 134 16.39 5.65 6.62
CA ARG A 134 15.55 6.49 5.76
C ARG A 134 14.14 5.94 5.70
N ILE A 135 13.17 6.75 6.11
CA ILE A 135 11.75 6.41 5.98
C ILE A 135 11.22 7.00 4.69
N ASN A 136 10.89 6.17 3.72
CA ASN A 136 10.34 6.58 2.44
C ASN A 136 8.83 6.39 2.33
N TYR A 137 8.27 5.52 3.18
CA TYR A 137 6.85 5.18 3.19
C TYR A 137 6.32 5.06 4.60
N LEU A 138 5.06 5.46 4.77
CA LEU A 138 4.31 5.29 6.01
C LEU A 138 3.05 4.47 5.75
N LEU A 139 2.60 3.76 6.76
CA LEU A 139 1.28 3.19 6.85
C LEU A 139 0.51 3.92 7.95
N ALA A 140 -0.45 4.76 7.58
CA ALA A 140 -1.40 5.34 8.53
C ALA A 140 -2.35 4.24 9.01
N PHE A 141 -2.72 4.22 10.29
CA PHE A 141 -3.68 3.25 10.79
C PHE A 141 -4.44 3.72 12.03
N GLY A 142 -5.64 3.18 12.23
CA GLY A 142 -6.52 3.52 13.33
C GLY A 142 -7.93 2.96 13.12
N ILE A 143 -8.87 3.35 13.99
CA ILE A 143 -10.28 3.05 13.81
C ILE A 143 -10.80 3.91 12.66
N ALA A 144 -11.42 3.26 11.67
CA ALA A 144 -11.98 3.96 10.51
C ALA A 144 -13.20 4.81 10.92
N ASP A 145 -13.27 6.06 10.48
CA ASP A 145 -14.47 6.88 10.64
C ASP A 145 -15.58 6.39 9.69
N GLU A 146 -16.53 5.64 10.24
CA GLU A 146 -17.63 5.07 9.46
C GLU A 146 -18.53 6.13 8.81
N LYS A 147 -18.66 7.32 9.39
CA LYS A 147 -19.47 8.40 8.82
C LYS A 147 -18.81 8.95 7.56
N ALA A 148 -17.50 9.15 7.60
CA ALA A 148 -16.73 9.54 6.43
C ALA A 148 -16.76 8.46 5.34
N LEU A 149 -16.64 7.17 5.71
CA LEU A 149 -16.74 6.05 4.77
C LEU A 149 -18.12 5.98 4.09
N LYS A 150 -19.21 6.18 4.82
CA LYS A 150 -20.57 6.20 4.24
C LYS A 150 -20.75 7.38 3.29
N ASN A 151 -20.28 8.57 3.65
CA ASN A 151 -20.31 9.75 2.79
C ASN A 151 -19.50 9.57 1.50
N ASN A 152 -18.34 8.92 1.60
CA ASN A 152 -17.50 8.63 0.43
C ASN A 152 -18.11 7.55 -0.47
N ARG A 153 -18.74 6.50 0.09
CA ARG A 153 -19.45 5.47 -0.69
C ARG A 153 -20.64 6.06 -1.46
N SER A 154 -21.43 6.95 -0.86
CA SER A 154 -22.55 7.61 -1.55
C SER A 154 -22.08 8.51 -2.70
N ARG A 155 -20.91 9.14 -2.58
CA ARG A 155 -20.30 9.94 -3.68
C ARG A 155 -19.74 9.08 -4.80
N ILE A 156 -19.23 7.88 -4.49
CA ILE A 156 -18.70 6.94 -5.48
C ILE A 156 -19.81 6.27 -6.29
N SER A 157 -20.98 6.00 -5.68
CA SER A 157 -22.08 5.31 -6.37
C SER A 157 -22.81 6.15 -7.41
N VAL A 158 -22.77 7.46 -7.30
CA VAL A 158 -23.50 8.38 -8.20
C VAL A 158 -22.72 8.68 -9.49
N THR A 159 -21.41 8.46 -9.52
CA THR A 159 -20.54 8.82 -10.64
C THR A 159 -20.11 7.66 -11.53
N ASN A 160 -20.42 6.42 -11.17
CA ASN A 160 -19.90 5.23 -11.86
C ASN A 160 -20.68 4.81 -13.13
N ALA A 161 -21.79 5.46 -13.45
CA ALA A 161 -22.64 4.94 -14.54
C ALA A 161 -22.47 5.65 -15.89
N ALA A 162 -21.86 6.84 -15.96
CA ALA A 162 -21.94 7.63 -17.20
C ALA A 162 -20.70 8.47 -17.58
N SER A 163 -19.69 8.58 -16.76
CA SER A 163 -18.47 9.30 -17.14
C SER A 163 -17.27 8.67 -16.42
N GLY A 164 -16.21 8.33 -17.14
CA GLY A 164 -14.96 7.80 -16.60
C GLY A 164 -14.21 8.73 -15.62
N TYR A 165 -14.92 9.58 -14.90
CA TYR A 165 -14.42 10.50 -13.90
C TYR A 165 -14.61 9.92 -12.51
N ARG A 166 -13.60 9.23 -11.97
CA ARG A 166 -13.46 9.13 -10.52
C ARG A 166 -12.97 10.46 -10.01
N GLN A 167 -13.83 11.23 -9.34
CA GLN A 167 -13.37 12.34 -8.52
C GLN A 167 -12.55 11.74 -7.36
N ASP A 168 -11.32 12.23 -7.20
CA ASP A 168 -10.55 12.07 -5.98
C ASP A 168 -11.45 12.53 -4.81
N PRO A 169 -11.60 11.75 -3.72
CA PRO A 169 -12.42 12.12 -2.57
C PRO A 169 -12.09 13.48 -1.98
N TYR A 170 -10.92 14.02 -2.27
CA TYR A 170 -10.49 15.35 -1.83
C TYR A 170 -10.77 16.48 -2.84
N GLY A 171 -11.43 16.20 -3.96
CA GLY A 171 -11.82 17.22 -4.94
C GLY A 171 -10.66 17.88 -5.68
N ILE A 172 -9.45 17.33 -5.63
CA ILE A 172 -8.29 17.86 -6.31
C ILE A 172 -8.40 17.52 -7.81
N LYS A 173 -8.77 18.50 -8.62
CA LYS A 173 -8.62 18.40 -10.07
C LYS A 173 -7.13 18.50 -10.39
N VAL A 174 -6.49 17.37 -10.68
CA VAL A 174 -5.14 17.38 -11.27
C VAL A 174 -5.29 17.85 -12.72
N ALA A 175 -5.03 19.13 -12.95
CA ALA A 175 -4.98 19.70 -14.29
C ALA A 175 -3.75 19.12 -15.00
N GLY A 176 -3.93 18.53 -16.20
CA GLY A 176 -2.86 18.31 -17.14
C GLY A 176 -2.22 16.94 -17.22
N THR A 177 -2.81 15.90 -16.67
CA THR A 177 -2.45 14.53 -17.06
C THR A 177 -3.52 13.98 -17.98
N GLU A 178 -3.10 13.54 -19.16
CA GLU A 178 -3.92 12.74 -20.06
C GLU A 178 -4.68 11.71 -19.24
N THR A 179 -5.93 11.50 -19.59
CA THR A 179 -6.85 10.57 -18.95
C THR A 179 -6.27 9.16 -18.97
N SER A 180 -5.36 8.85 -18.06
CA SER A 180 -5.04 7.47 -17.77
C SER A 180 -6.32 6.88 -17.21
N ASP A 181 -6.90 5.95 -17.93
CA ASP A 181 -8.03 5.17 -17.50
C ASP A 181 -7.68 4.59 -16.11
N ARG A 182 -8.29 5.15 -15.06
CA ARG A 182 -8.00 4.75 -13.66
C ARG A 182 -8.66 3.43 -13.30
N SER A 183 -9.07 2.66 -14.30
CA SER A 183 -9.59 1.31 -14.13
C SER A 183 -8.46 0.35 -13.70
N ARG A 184 -8.84 -0.75 -13.09
CA ARG A 184 -7.90 -1.85 -12.88
C ARG A 184 -7.65 -2.55 -14.20
N LEU A 185 -6.40 -2.91 -14.44
CA LEU A 185 -6.02 -3.72 -15.59
C LEU A 185 -6.79 -5.05 -15.58
N SER A 186 -7.08 -5.57 -16.76
CA SER A 186 -7.66 -6.91 -16.92
C SER A 186 -6.66 -7.99 -16.50
N LEU A 187 -7.15 -9.20 -16.26
CA LEU A 187 -6.27 -10.33 -15.94
C LEU A 187 -5.25 -10.60 -17.05
N GLY A 188 -5.65 -10.54 -18.32
CA GLY A 188 -4.72 -10.74 -19.44
C GLY A 188 -3.68 -9.65 -19.62
N GLU A 189 -3.91 -8.44 -19.07
CA GLU A 189 -2.90 -7.38 -19.05
C GLU A 189 -1.91 -7.53 -17.90
N ILE A 190 -2.27 -8.27 -16.84
CA ILE A 190 -1.41 -8.48 -15.66
C ILE A 190 -0.69 -9.81 -15.71
N VAL A 191 -1.35 -10.88 -16.18
CA VAL A 191 -0.83 -12.24 -16.17
C VAL A 191 -0.52 -12.72 -17.60
N TYR A 192 0.69 -13.19 -17.78
CA TYR A 192 1.15 -13.82 -19.02
C TYR A 192 1.42 -15.30 -18.79
N MET A 193 1.20 -16.12 -19.83
CA MET A 193 1.44 -17.56 -19.77
C MET A 193 2.80 -17.89 -20.40
N TYR A 194 3.70 -18.45 -19.61
CA TYR A 194 5.02 -18.96 -19.98
C TYR A 194 6.04 -17.87 -20.42
N GLU A 195 5.61 -16.88 -21.20
CA GLU A 195 6.48 -15.84 -21.76
C GLU A 195 5.82 -14.46 -21.76
N TRP A 196 6.65 -13.44 -21.80
CA TRP A 196 6.18 -12.06 -21.84
C TRP A 196 5.31 -11.78 -23.06
N GLY A 197 4.17 -11.13 -22.85
CA GLY A 197 3.25 -10.71 -23.89
C GLY A 197 2.19 -11.75 -24.29
N LYS A 198 2.34 -13.02 -23.88
CA LYS A 198 1.31 -14.04 -24.08
C LYS A 198 0.28 -13.97 -22.98
N GLN A 199 -0.75 -13.15 -23.20
CA GLN A 199 -1.81 -12.90 -22.23
C GLN A 199 -2.50 -14.18 -21.78
N ALA A 200 -2.69 -14.35 -20.47
CA ALA A 200 -3.48 -15.43 -19.91
C ALA A 200 -4.96 -15.23 -20.18
N THR A 201 -5.66 -16.29 -20.52
CA THR A 201 -7.13 -16.30 -20.54
C THR A 201 -7.69 -16.68 -19.17
N TYR A 202 -8.97 -16.33 -18.92
CA TYR A 202 -9.61 -16.73 -17.67
C TYR A 202 -9.70 -18.26 -17.54
N GLU A 203 -9.99 -18.95 -18.64
CA GLU A 203 -10.11 -20.41 -18.71
C GLU A 203 -8.77 -21.10 -18.38
N GLU A 204 -7.64 -20.57 -18.85
CA GLU A 204 -6.31 -21.07 -18.51
C GLU A 204 -6.01 -20.91 -17.01
N LEU A 205 -6.33 -19.77 -16.42
CA LEU A 205 -6.14 -19.52 -15.00
C LEU A 205 -7.09 -20.38 -14.15
N GLU A 206 -8.33 -20.55 -14.57
CA GLU A 206 -9.33 -21.39 -13.90
C GLU A 206 -8.91 -22.88 -13.93
N SER A 207 -8.45 -23.37 -15.07
CA SER A 207 -7.97 -24.75 -15.20
C SER A 207 -6.79 -25.09 -14.28
N ARG A 208 -6.01 -24.08 -13.91
CA ARG A 208 -4.91 -24.17 -12.93
C ARG A 208 -5.35 -23.92 -11.49
N GLY A 209 -6.60 -23.55 -11.26
CA GLY A 209 -7.14 -23.23 -9.93
C GLY A 209 -6.63 -21.92 -9.33
N VAL A 210 -6.12 -20.99 -10.16
CA VAL A 210 -5.52 -19.73 -9.71
C VAL A 210 -6.28 -18.46 -10.18
N ALA A 211 -7.38 -18.60 -10.90
CA ALA A 211 -8.16 -17.48 -11.42
C ALA A 211 -8.60 -16.51 -10.31
N ASP A 212 -9.15 -17.02 -9.22
CA ASP A 212 -9.56 -16.23 -8.05
C ASP A 212 -8.38 -15.45 -7.42
N LEU A 213 -7.21 -16.10 -7.31
CA LEU A 213 -6.02 -15.47 -6.76
C LEU A 213 -5.64 -14.22 -7.57
N PHE A 214 -5.51 -14.38 -8.89
CA PHE A 214 -5.13 -13.27 -9.77
C PHE A 214 -6.24 -12.22 -9.91
N PHE A 215 -7.50 -12.62 -9.80
CA PHE A 215 -8.61 -11.66 -9.73
C PHE A 215 -8.46 -10.69 -8.55
N TYR A 216 -8.02 -11.16 -7.39
CA TYR A 216 -7.79 -10.30 -6.23
C TYR A 216 -6.47 -9.56 -6.28
N ILE A 217 -5.39 -10.19 -6.76
CA ILE A 217 -4.07 -9.57 -6.89
C ILE A 217 -4.13 -8.28 -7.73
N ARG A 218 -4.91 -8.25 -8.81
CA ARG A 218 -5.08 -7.04 -9.62
C ARG A 218 -5.60 -5.82 -8.83
N ASN A 219 -6.18 -6.04 -7.65
CA ASN A 219 -6.68 -4.97 -6.78
C ASN A 219 -5.62 -4.43 -5.82
N ALA A 220 -4.39 -4.96 -5.84
CA ALA A 220 -3.30 -4.46 -5.03
C ALA A 220 -3.13 -2.94 -5.22
N PRO A 221 -2.99 -2.15 -4.15
CA PRO A 221 -2.77 -0.72 -4.29
C PRO A 221 -1.43 -0.44 -4.96
N SER A 222 -1.38 0.61 -5.77
CA SER A 222 -0.15 1.09 -6.38
C SER A 222 -0.11 2.61 -6.42
N TYR A 223 1.09 3.18 -6.49
CA TYR A 223 1.27 4.62 -6.57
C TYR A 223 0.50 5.19 -7.78
N LYS A 224 -0.39 6.15 -7.53
CA LYS A 224 -1.26 6.76 -8.57
C LYS A 224 -2.06 5.75 -9.42
N ASN A 225 -2.24 4.54 -8.93
CA ASN A 225 -2.86 3.43 -9.66
C ASN A 225 -2.12 3.05 -10.96
N LEU A 226 -0.81 3.21 -11.00
CA LEU A 226 0.02 2.89 -12.18
C LEU A 226 0.10 1.40 -12.47
N GLN A 227 -0.09 0.55 -11.47
CA GLN A 227 -0.11 -0.92 -11.60
C GLN A 227 1.13 -1.44 -12.38
N PRO A 228 2.36 -1.19 -11.90
CA PRO A 228 3.59 -1.40 -12.68
C PRO A 228 4.04 -2.86 -12.72
N CYS A 229 3.28 -3.79 -12.17
CA CYS A 229 3.69 -5.18 -12.04
C CYS A 229 2.97 -6.08 -13.02
N ARG A 230 3.69 -7.12 -13.48
CA ARG A 230 3.16 -8.20 -14.32
C ARG A 230 3.62 -9.53 -13.77
N ILE A 231 2.87 -10.57 -14.01
CA ILE A 231 3.19 -11.93 -13.58
C ILE A 231 3.32 -12.81 -14.82
N ILE A 232 4.42 -13.55 -14.90
CA ILE A 232 4.60 -14.60 -15.91
C ILE A 232 4.40 -15.94 -15.19
N LEU A 233 3.30 -16.60 -15.49
CA LEU A 233 2.94 -17.86 -14.88
C LEU A 233 3.46 -19.01 -15.72
N LYS A 234 4.28 -19.86 -15.11
CA LYS A 234 4.84 -21.09 -15.69
C LYS A 234 4.34 -22.31 -14.93
N ASP A 235 4.78 -23.49 -15.32
CA ASP A 235 4.44 -24.70 -14.59
C ASP A 235 5.26 -24.79 -13.29
N GLY A 236 4.55 -24.59 -12.15
CA GLY A 236 5.14 -24.67 -10.82
C GLY A 236 5.82 -23.39 -10.32
N GLU A 237 5.88 -22.33 -11.11
CA GLU A 237 6.47 -21.04 -10.68
C GLU A 237 5.70 -19.84 -11.24
N ALA A 238 5.84 -18.71 -10.56
CA ALA A 238 5.37 -17.41 -11.03
C ALA A 238 6.50 -16.39 -10.91
N GLU A 239 6.82 -15.72 -12.01
CA GLU A 239 7.80 -14.65 -12.05
C GLU A 239 7.09 -13.30 -11.94
N LEU A 240 7.52 -12.46 -11.01
CA LEU A 240 7.03 -11.09 -10.87
C LEU A 240 7.95 -10.15 -11.65
N ALA A 241 7.41 -9.52 -12.69
CA ALA A 241 8.09 -8.53 -13.50
C ALA A 241 7.67 -7.12 -13.10
N VAL A 242 8.65 -6.24 -12.88
CA VAL A 242 8.44 -4.82 -12.54
C VAL A 242 8.74 -3.98 -13.77
N LEU A 243 7.74 -3.21 -14.22
CA LEU A 243 7.90 -2.25 -15.31
C LEU A 243 8.69 -1.03 -14.83
N GLU A 244 9.43 -0.39 -15.73
CA GLU A 244 10.24 0.79 -15.42
C GLU A 244 11.09 0.60 -14.15
N PRO A 245 12.03 -0.37 -14.15
CA PRO A 245 12.80 -0.74 -12.96
C PRO A 245 13.69 0.40 -12.43
N GLN A 246 13.91 1.47 -13.21
CA GLN A 246 14.56 2.70 -12.76
C GLN A 246 13.70 3.52 -11.78
N ASN A 247 12.39 3.26 -11.71
CA ASN A 247 11.49 3.90 -10.76
C ASN A 247 11.38 3.06 -9.48
N ALA A 248 12.10 3.47 -8.44
CA ALA A 248 12.15 2.76 -7.16
C ALA A 248 10.76 2.55 -6.52
N ARG A 249 9.75 3.40 -6.79
CA ARG A 249 8.38 3.22 -6.30
C ARG A 249 7.74 1.93 -6.80
N ASN A 250 8.13 1.48 -8.00
CA ASN A 250 7.54 0.29 -8.59
C ASN A 250 7.93 -0.99 -7.83
N TYR A 251 9.07 -1.00 -7.12
CA TYR A 251 9.45 -2.11 -6.24
C TYR A 251 8.61 -2.18 -4.96
N ILE A 252 8.17 -1.04 -4.45
CA ILE A 252 7.20 -1.00 -3.34
C ILE A 252 5.86 -1.58 -3.81
N ASP A 253 5.38 -1.15 -4.97
CA ASP A 253 4.13 -1.66 -5.54
C ASP A 253 4.22 -3.18 -5.82
N ALA A 254 5.40 -3.67 -6.21
CA ALA A 254 5.68 -5.09 -6.38
C ALA A 254 5.64 -5.86 -5.04
N GLY A 255 6.21 -5.31 -3.98
CA GLY A 255 6.17 -5.91 -2.65
C GLY A 255 4.77 -5.92 -2.03
N ILE A 256 3.93 -4.96 -2.38
CA ILE A 256 2.52 -4.90 -1.95
C ILE A 256 1.67 -5.93 -2.71
N MET A 257 1.99 -6.22 -3.98
CA MET A 257 1.25 -7.14 -4.85
C MET A 257 1.39 -8.59 -4.41
#